data_52e01a45bfe58640f7acf9ca977e62a5
#
_entry.id   52e01a45bfe58640f7acf9ca977e62a5
#
_cell.length_a   1.000
_cell.length_b   1.000
_cell.length_c   1.000
_cell.angle_alpha   90.00
_cell.angle_beta   90.00
_cell.angle_gamma   90.00
#
_symmetry.space_group_name_H-M   'P 1'
#
loop_
_entity.id
_entity.type
_entity.pdbx_description
1 polymer ?
#
loop_
_entity_poly.entity_id
_entity_poly.type
_entity_poly.pdbx_seq_one_letter_code
_entity_poly.pdbx_strand_id
1 'polypeptide(L)'
;LVSTRWLHFHLVRLYLYYRFPNTMTAQTSFNLSDIKESYNGWADWTTWNVALWINNDECLHSIAKECETYNEFLYEMQYMIGCMFTPDGADWGEADLTEMQELISEIN
;
A
#
# COMPACT_ATOMS: atom_id res chain seq x y z
N LEU A 1 -16.24 -10.75 4.14
CA LEU A 1 -15.94 -11.62 3.05
C LEU A 1 -14.80 -11.09 2.22
N VAL A 2 -13.88 -11.98 1.96
CA VAL A 2 -12.69 -11.62 1.22
C VAL A 2 -12.99 -11.64 -0.27
N SER A 3 -12.74 -10.53 -0.94
CA SER A 3 -12.92 -10.46 -2.38
C SER A 3 -11.76 -11.15 -3.09
N THR A 4 -11.98 -11.51 -4.35
CA THR A 4 -10.91 -12.06 -5.17
C THR A 4 -9.76 -11.07 -5.27
N ARG A 5 -10.08 -9.79 -5.20
CA ARG A 5 -9.11 -8.73 -5.26
C ARG A 5 -8.18 -8.76 -4.04
N TRP A 6 -8.77 -9.00 -2.86
CA TRP A 6 -7.98 -9.14 -1.65
C TRP A 6 -7.02 -10.32 -1.78
N LEU A 7 -7.51 -11.45 -2.29
CA LEU A 7 -6.69 -12.62 -2.49
C LEU A 7 -5.55 -12.35 -3.46
N HIS A 8 -5.83 -11.59 -4.51
CA HIS A 8 -4.81 -11.23 -5.47
C HIS A 8 -3.68 -10.43 -4.81
N PHE A 9 -4.03 -9.44 -4.00
CA PHE A 9 -3.03 -8.65 -3.30
C PHE A 9 -2.24 -9.48 -2.31
N HIS A 10 -2.91 -10.41 -1.64
CA HIS A 10 -2.24 -11.29 -0.70
C HIS A 10 -1.21 -12.16 -1.41
N LEU A 11 -1.57 -12.71 -2.55
CA LEU A 11 -0.67 -13.55 -3.33
C LEU A 11 0.51 -12.73 -3.87
N VAL A 12 0.24 -11.52 -4.33
CA VAL A 12 1.29 -10.64 -4.81
C VAL A 12 2.28 -10.34 -3.69
N ARG A 13 1.76 -10.09 -2.49
CA ARG A 13 2.62 -9.80 -1.35
C ARG A 13 3.52 -10.99 -1.03
N LEU A 14 2.96 -12.20 -1.02
CA LEU A 14 3.73 -13.40 -0.77
C LEU A 14 4.77 -13.60 -1.85
N TYR A 15 4.38 -13.41 -3.10
CA TYR A 15 5.28 -13.54 -4.22
C TYR A 15 6.47 -12.59 -4.06
N LEU A 16 6.20 -11.34 -3.74
CA LEU A 16 7.26 -10.35 -3.58
C LEU A 16 8.15 -10.68 -2.40
N TYR A 17 7.56 -11.17 -1.33
CA TYR A 17 8.32 -11.54 -0.15
C TYR A 17 9.36 -12.60 -0.47
N TYR A 18 8.96 -13.64 -1.21
CA TYR A 18 9.88 -14.73 -1.53
C TYR A 18 10.75 -14.41 -2.72
N ARG A 19 10.28 -13.60 -3.62
CA ARG A 19 10.99 -13.30 -4.85
C ARG A 19 12.10 -12.28 -4.65
N PHE A 20 11.84 -11.27 -3.85
CA PHE A 20 12.71 -10.12 -3.77
C PHE A 20 13.65 -10.02 -2.57
N PRO A 21 13.68 -10.94 -1.63
CA PRO A 21 14.62 -10.77 -0.52
C PRO A 21 16.06 -10.66 -1.01
N ASN A 22 16.40 -11.38 -2.07
CA ASN A 22 17.75 -11.30 -2.63
C ASN A 22 17.87 -10.29 -3.74
N THR A 23 16.78 -9.99 -4.42
CA THR A 23 16.79 -9.02 -5.49
C THR A 23 16.85 -7.60 -4.97
N MET A 24 16.62 -7.40 -3.69
CA MET A 24 16.84 -6.09 -3.10
C MET A 24 18.26 -5.60 -3.37
N THR A 25 19.21 -6.52 -3.29
CA THR A 25 20.60 -6.18 -3.57
C THR A 25 20.79 -5.79 -5.03
N ALA A 26 20.15 -6.53 -5.92
CA ALA A 26 20.24 -6.24 -7.35
C ALA A 26 19.59 -4.91 -7.67
N GLN A 27 18.60 -4.52 -6.91
CA GLN A 27 17.90 -3.28 -7.16
C GLN A 27 18.76 -2.06 -6.88
N THR A 28 19.84 -2.21 -6.16
CA THR A 28 20.73 -1.10 -5.92
C THR A 28 21.34 -0.57 -7.21
N SER A 29 21.34 -1.38 -8.25
CA SER A 29 21.82 -0.95 -9.54
C SER A 29 20.75 -0.30 -10.39
N PHE A 30 19.54 -0.20 -9.87
CA PHE A 30 18.42 0.39 -10.58
C PHE A 30 18.62 1.86 -10.87
N ASN A 31 18.02 2.26 -11.98
CA ASN A 31 17.88 3.65 -12.29
C ASN A 31 16.74 4.21 -11.44
N LEU A 32 17.03 5.16 -10.58
CA LEU A 32 16.04 5.71 -9.68
C LEU A 32 14.87 6.34 -10.42
N SER A 33 15.09 6.86 -11.62
CA SER A 33 14.01 7.47 -12.37
C SER A 33 12.95 6.44 -12.78
N ASP A 34 13.35 5.20 -13.00
CA ASP A 34 12.40 4.15 -13.34
C ASP A 34 11.48 3.87 -12.17
N ILE A 35 12.02 3.89 -10.96
CA ILE A 35 11.23 3.65 -9.75
C ILE A 35 10.21 4.76 -9.56
N LYS A 36 10.61 6.00 -9.84
CA LYS A 36 9.73 7.14 -9.63
C LYS A 36 8.57 7.19 -10.58
N GLU A 37 8.74 6.64 -11.79
CA GLU A 37 7.70 6.72 -12.80
C GLU A 37 6.56 5.78 -12.55
N SER A 38 6.86 4.59 -12.03
CA SER A 38 5.82 3.61 -11.80
C SER A 38 6.35 2.46 -10.97
N TYR A 39 5.49 1.93 -10.12
CA TYR A 39 5.82 0.75 -9.36
C TYR A 39 4.60 -0.17 -9.36
N ASN A 40 4.66 -1.22 -10.16
CA ASN A 40 3.57 -2.19 -10.27
C ASN A 40 2.23 -1.53 -10.57
N GLY A 41 2.25 -0.49 -11.38
CA GLY A 41 1.06 0.24 -11.75
C GLY A 41 0.68 1.38 -10.81
N TRP A 42 1.45 1.58 -9.75
CA TRP A 42 1.23 2.66 -8.80
C TRP A 42 2.27 3.75 -9.02
N ALA A 43 2.00 4.93 -8.46
CA ALA A 43 2.87 6.10 -8.69
C ALA A 43 4.30 5.84 -8.21
N ASP A 44 4.46 5.19 -7.06
CA ASP A 44 5.78 4.91 -6.51
C ASP A 44 5.68 3.73 -5.55
N TRP A 45 6.83 3.35 -5.00
CA TRP A 45 6.88 2.22 -4.06
C TRP A 45 6.03 2.48 -2.82
N THR A 46 6.09 3.70 -2.29
CA THR A 46 5.34 4.02 -1.09
C THR A 46 3.84 3.83 -1.32
N THR A 47 3.34 4.34 -2.43
CA THR A 47 1.92 4.21 -2.77
C THR A 47 1.55 2.74 -2.95
N TRP A 48 2.39 1.99 -3.66
CA TRP A 48 2.17 0.57 -3.86
C TRP A 48 2.13 -0.17 -2.52
N ASN A 49 3.08 0.11 -1.64
CA ASN A 49 3.17 -0.58 -0.36
C ASN A 49 1.96 -0.28 0.53
N VAL A 50 1.55 0.99 0.55
CA VAL A 50 0.37 1.39 1.31
C VAL A 50 -0.86 0.67 0.79
N ALA A 51 -1.03 0.64 -0.53
CA ALA A 51 -2.17 -0.06 -1.13
C ALA A 51 -2.14 -1.54 -0.80
N LEU A 52 -0.96 -2.12 -0.86
CA LEU A 52 -0.78 -3.53 -0.56
C LEU A 52 -1.25 -3.86 0.86
N TRP A 53 -0.82 -3.06 1.83
CA TRP A 53 -1.19 -3.29 3.21
C TRP A 53 -2.66 -3.06 3.47
N ILE A 54 -3.23 -2.01 2.89
CA ILE A 54 -4.67 -1.73 3.05
C ILE A 54 -5.50 -2.89 2.51
N ASN A 55 -5.07 -3.49 1.42
CA ASN A 55 -5.83 -4.57 0.80
C ASN A 55 -5.56 -5.95 1.40
N ASN A 56 -4.40 -6.14 2.01
CA ASN A 56 -4.04 -7.45 2.55
C ASN A 56 -4.37 -7.63 4.01
N ASP A 57 -4.28 -6.57 4.79
CA ASP A 57 -4.48 -6.65 6.22
C ASP A 57 -5.96 -6.42 6.51
N GLU A 58 -6.59 -7.38 7.17
CA GLU A 58 -8.02 -7.30 7.46
C GLU A 58 -8.38 -6.10 8.31
N CYS A 59 -7.54 -5.78 9.28
CA CYS A 59 -7.79 -4.64 10.15
C CYS A 59 -7.73 -3.34 9.37
N LEU A 60 -6.68 -3.18 8.57
CA LEU A 60 -6.52 -1.97 7.76
C LEU A 60 -7.62 -1.86 6.72
N HIS A 61 -7.99 -2.98 6.12
CA HIS A 61 -9.06 -2.99 5.14
C HIS A 61 -10.38 -2.56 5.78
N SER A 62 -10.65 -3.04 6.99
CA SER A 62 -11.85 -2.68 7.72
C SER A 62 -11.88 -1.20 8.03
N ILE A 63 -10.75 -0.65 8.46
CA ILE A 63 -10.65 0.79 8.74
C ILE A 63 -10.92 1.58 7.47
N ALA A 64 -10.28 1.19 6.37
CA ALA A 64 -10.47 1.87 5.10
C ALA A 64 -11.91 1.82 4.64
N LYS A 65 -12.57 0.71 4.91
CA LYS A 65 -13.95 0.52 4.50
C LYS A 65 -14.91 1.46 5.22
N GLU A 66 -14.53 1.90 6.42
CA GLU A 66 -15.33 2.82 7.19
C GLU A 66 -15.07 4.28 6.82
N CYS A 67 -14.07 4.54 6.01
CA CYS A 67 -13.68 5.88 5.63
C CYS A 67 -14.22 6.22 4.24
N GLU A 68 -14.63 7.46 4.07
CA GLU A 68 -15.08 7.92 2.78
C GLU A 68 -13.94 8.53 1.98
N THR A 69 -12.93 9.05 2.67
CA THR A 69 -11.78 9.67 2.01
C THR A 69 -10.50 9.12 2.60
N TYR A 70 -9.42 9.25 1.84
CA TYR A 70 -8.12 8.83 2.34
C TYR A 70 -7.66 9.71 3.50
N ASN A 71 -8.07 10.97 3.52
CA ASN A 71 -7.74 11.84 4.65
C ASN A 71 -8.33 11.32 5.95
N GLU A 72 -9.54 10.76 5.88
CA GLU A 72 -10.13 10.14 7.06
C GLU A 72 -9.33 8.94 7.51
N PHE A 73 -8.87 8.15 6.54
CA PHE A 73 -8.04 7.00 6.85
C PHE A 73 -6.74 7.44 7.51
N LEU A 74 -6.12 8.50 7.00
CA LEU A 74 -4.91 9.04 7.60
C LEU A 74 -5.14 9.49 9.03
N TYR A 75 -6.26 10.15 9.28
CA TYR A 75 -6.60 10.58 10.61
C TYR A 75 -6.70 9.38 11.56
N GLU A 76 -7.40 8.34 11.12
CA GLU A 76 -7.55 7.14 11.94
C GLU A 76 -6.20 6.52 12.24
N MET A 77 -5.34 6.40 11.24
CA MET A 77 -4.05 5.77 11.43
C MET A 77 -3.13 6.61 12.32
N GLN A 78 -3.06 7.90 12.07
CA GLN A 78 -2.09 8.75 12.73
C GLN A 78 -2.51 9.18 14.12
N TYR A 79 -3.79 9.48 14.30
CA TYR A 79 -4.26 10.03 15.55
C TYR A 79 -4.98 9.03 16.44
N MET A 80 -5.77 8.16 15.87
CA MET A 80 -6.54 7.23 16.68
C MET A 80 -5.74 5.98 17.02
N ILE A 81 -4.99 5.47 16.05
CA ILE A 81 -4.21 4.25 16.22
C ILE A 81 -2.77 4.58 16.58
N GLY A 82 -2.27 5.69 16.05
CA GLY A 82 -0.89 6.11 16.33
C GLY A 82 0.14 5.40 15.49
N CYS A 83 -0.27 4.92 14.32
CA CYS A 83 0.62 4.21 13.42
C CYS A 83 0.93 5.10 12.22
N MET A 84 2.21 5.43 12.03
CA MET A 84 2.63 6.35 10.97
C MET A 84 3.13 5.65 9.73
N PHE A 85 3.52 4.40 9.84
CA PHE A 85 4.18 3.68 8.76
C PHE A 85 3.61 2.28 8.61
N THR A 86 3.68 1.76 7.37
CA THR A 86 3.40 0.33 7.18
C THR A 86 4.50 -0.48 7.85
N PRO A 87 4.27 -1.76 8.08
CA PRO A 87 5.34 -2.62 8.61
C PRO A 87 6.59 -2.63 7.74
N ASP A 88 6.45 -2.32 6.47
CA ASP A 88 7.59 -2.25 5.55
C ASP A 88 8.25 -0.87 5.54
N GLY A 89 7.70 0.07 6.28
CA GLY A 89 8.31 1.38 6.43
C GLY A 89 7.77 2.46 5.51
N ALA A 90 6.67 2.21 4.83
CA ALA A 90 6.06 3.22 3.98
C ALA A 90 5.21 4.16 4.83
N ASP A 91 5.37 5.45 4.59
CA ASP A 91 4.61 6.46 5.31
C ASP A 91 3.22 6.58 4.68
N TRP A 92 2.19 6.38 5.48
CA TRP A 92 0.81 6.50 5.00
C TRP A 92 0.55 7.85 4.34
N GLY A 93 1.16 8.91 4.88
CA GLY A 93 0.93 10.26 4.39
C GLY A 93 1.70 10.61 3.13
N GLU A 94 2.65 9.78 2.73
CA GLU A 94 3.48 10.04 1.54
C GLU A 94 2.93 9.35 0.30
N ALA A 95 1.90 8.54 0.44
CA ALA A 95 1.29 7.87 -0.70
C ALA A 95 0.57 8.86 -1.59
N ASP A 96 0.50 8.55 -2.88
CA ASP A 96 -0.18 9.42 -3.84
C ASP A 96 -1.65 9.56 -3.47
N LEU A 97 -2.07 10.78 -3.19
CA LEU A 97 -3.41 11.04 -2.69
C LEU A 97 -4.49 10.64 -3.69
N THR A 98 -4.26 10.92 -4.96
CA THR A 98 -5.24 10.59 -6.00
C THR A 98 -5.47 9.09 -6.07
N GLU A 99 -4.38 8.33 -6.10
CA GLU A 99 -4.49 6.87 -6.18
C GLU A 99 -5.08 6.28 -4.91
N MET A 100 -4.74 6.84 -3.77
CA MET A 100 -5.31 6.38 -2.51
C MET A 100 -6.79 6.69 -2.43
N GLN A 101 -7.21 7.82 -2.94
CA GLN A 101 -8.62 8.18 -2.95
C GLN A 101 -9.41 7.23 -3.85
N GLU A 102 -8.83 6.85 -4.98
CA GLU A 102 -9.44 5.87 -5.85
C GLU A 102 -9.56 4.52 -5.17
N LEU A 103 -8.52 4.13 -4.44
CA LEU A 103 -8.52 2.88 -3.70
C LEU A 103 -9.64 2.85 -2.66
N ILE A 104 -9.77 3.92 -1.89
CA ILE A 104 -10.81 4.02 -0.88
C ILE A 104 -12.19 3.93 -1.54
N SER A 105 -12.36 4.60 -2.66
CA SER A 105 -13.63 4.56 -3.40
C SER A 105 -13.98 3.16 -3.86
N GLU A 106 -12.98 2.40 -4.28
CA GLU A 106 -13.20 1.04 -4.74
C GLU A 106 -13.55 0.10 -3.59
N ILE A 107 -12.99 0.33 -2.42
CA ILE A 107 -13.27 -0.48 -1.26
C ILE A 107 -14.71 -0.25 -0.78
N ASN A 108 -15.14 0.98 -0.85
CA ASN A 108 -16.50 1.35 -0.48
C ASN A 108 -17.45 1.11 -1.64
#